data_3312e9fadaefff2eb2d0c16f566495a3
#
_entry.id   3312e9fadaefff2eb2d0c16f566495a3
#
_cell.length_a   1.000
_cell.length_b   1.000
_cell.length_c   1.000
_cell.angle_alpha   90.00
_cell.angle_beta   90.00
_cell.angle_gamma   90.00
#
_symmetry.space_group_name_H-M   'P 1'
#
loop_
_entity.id
_entity.type
_entity.pdbx_description
1 polymer ?
#
loop_
_entity_poly.entity_id
_entity_poly.type
_entity_poly.pdbx_seq_one_letter_code
_entity_poly.pdbx_strand_id
1 'polypeptide(L)'
;MSARTLNIFLLILAGLLLSATANAQKIDITLKQDSARFSYITLIGGSTFGRTEMNTGLLYNEDKNTAVNIGLQVIDVAGSKTPGLELGVGPTFYYLRHDKADVDAAAIALGGQLRYKLPSVQRLSFIGSAFYAPSITATLDADSMYEIGLGVAYELLPTANAYLLYRRIRADFTKGVGAENLDSGVSLGMSFTF
;
A
#
# COMPACT_ATOMS: atom_id res chain seq x y z
N MET A 1 19.93 13.05 1.92
CA MET A 1 19.45 12.51 3.20
C MET A 1 20.51 12.73 4.26
N SER A 2 20.20 13.37 5.39
CA SER A 2 21.20 13.51 6.45
C SER A 2 21.41 12.16 7.14
N ALA A 3 22.63 11.93 7.68
CA ALA A 3 22.95 10.70 8.42
C ALA A 3 21.98 10.45 9.60
N ARG A 4 21.40 11.51 10.17
CA ARG A 4 20.40 11.42 11.23
C ARG A 4 19.07 10.81 10.76
N THR A 5 18.60 11.17 9.56
CA THR A 5 17.36 10.59 8.99
C THR A 5 17.53 9.12 8.64
N LEU A 6 18.69 8.72 8.15
CA LEU A 6 19.01 7.32 7.86
C LEU A 6 19.05 6.47 9.15
N ASN A 7 19.64 6.99 10.23
CA ASN A 7 19.72 6.28 11.51
C ASN A 7 18.34 6.12 12.18
N ILE A 8 17.47 7.12 12.09
CA ILE A 8 16.08 7.03 12.61
C ILE A 8 15.30 5.98 11.81
N PHE A 9 15.48 5.93 10.50
CA PHE A 9 14.84 4.95 9.62
C PHE A 9 15.30 3.52 9.94
N LEU A 10 16.61 3.31 10.15
CA LEU A 10 17.19 2.03 10.55
C LEU A 10 16.70 1.57 11.93
N LEU A 11 16.54 2.50 12.89
CA LEU A 11 16.03 2.19 14.22
C LEU A 11 14.54 1.81 14.21
N ILE A 12 13.72 2.48 13.39
CA ILE A 12 12.31 2.15 13.21
C ILE A 12 12.17 0.78 12.52
N LEU A 13 12.97 0.52 11.50
CA LEU A 13 12.98 -0.77 10.79
C LEU A 13 13.45 -1.91 11.72
N ALA A 14 14.47 -1.67 12.54
CA ALA A 14 14.95 -2.63 13.52
C ALA A 14 13.92 -2.90 14.64
N GLY A 15 13.18 -1.87 15.08
CA GLY A 15 12.11 -2.00 16.06
C GLY A 15 10.91 -2.82 15.57
N LEU A 16 10.57 -2.70 14.28
CA LEU A 16 9.51 -3.48 13.65
C LEU A 16 9.88 -4.97 13.49
N LEU A 17 11.16 -5.28 13.31
CA LEU A 17 11.65 -6.65 13.18
C LEU A 17 11.72 -7.42 14.51
N LEU A 18 11.71 -6.73 15.66
CA LEU A 18 11.83 -7.33 16.98
C LEU A 18 10.49 -7.77 17.60
N SER A 19 9.35 -7.45 16.97
CA SER A 19 8.01 -7.82 17.45
C SER A 19 7.53 -9.16 16.89
N ALA A 20 8.41 -10.14 16.74
CA ALA A 20 8.07 -11.47 16.20
C ALA A 20 7.23 -12.30 17.17
N THR A 21 5.97 -11.94 17.35
CA THR A 21 4.93 -12.91 17.68
C THR A 21 4.60 -13.68 16.41
N ALA A 22 4.30 -14.97 16.51
CA ALA A 22 4.11 -15.93 15.41
C ALA A 22 2.86 -15.65 14.53
N ASN A 23 2.72 -14.43 14.06
CA ASN A 23 1.68 -14.02 13.11
C ASN A 23 2.31 -13.90 11.71
N ALA A 24 1.62 -14.38 10.69
CA ALA A 24 2.09 -14.27 9.32
C ALA A 24 2.41 -12.80 8.98
N GLN A 25 3.65 -12.56 8.64
CA GLN A 25 4.17 -11.23 8.31
C GLN A 25 4.59 -11.22 6.84
N LYS A 26 4.39 -10.09 6.19
CA LYS A 26 4.75 -9.92 4.77
C LYS A 26 5.49 -8.62 4.58
N ILE A 27 6.63 -8.69 3.92
CA ILE A 27 7.36 -7.55 3.40
C ILE A 27 7.08 -7.44 1.91
N ASP A 28 6.85 -6.22 1.45
CA ASP A 28 6.58 -5.90 0.07
C ASP A 28 7.45 -4.74 -0.40
N ILE A 29 8.16 -4.94 -1.49
CA ILE A 29 9.06 -3.95 -2.09
C ILE A 29 8.63 -3.74 -3.53
N THR A 30 8.36 -2.49 -3.89
CA THR A 30 7.99 -2.09 -5.24
C THR A 30 8.99 -1.06 -5.76
N LEU A 31 9.50 -1.28 -6.95
CA LEU A 31 10.44 -0.40 -7.62
C LEU A 31 9.87 0.07 -8.95
N LYS A 32 10.01 1.34 -9.22
CA LYS A 32 9.74 2.00 -10.49
C LYS A 32 11.00 2.80 -10.89
N GLN A 33 11.08 3.29 -12.11
CA GLN A 33 12.24 4.03 -12.59
C GLN A 33 12.62 5.22 -11.70
N ASP A 34 11.63 5.90 -11.13
CA ASP A 34 11.75 7.15 -10.38
C ASP A 34 11.19 7.06 -8.94
N SER A 35 10.72 5.89 -8.50
CA SER A 35 10.18 5.73 -7.15
C SER A 35 10.40 4.33 -6.58
N ALA A 36 10.44 4.28 -5.24
CA ALA A 36 10.49 3.04 -4.47
C ALA A 36 9.43 3.08 -3.38
N ARG A 37 8.74 1.96 -3.16
CA ARG A 37 7.84 1.77 -2.03
C ARG A 37 8.23 0.53 -1.26
N PHE A 38 8.28 0.67 0.05
CA PHE A 38 8.41 -0.41 1.01
C PHE A 38 7.11 -0.52 1.80
N SER A 39 6.59 -1.73 1.99
CA SER A 39 5.41 -1.97 2.82
C SER A 39 5.63 -3.18 3.73
N TYR A 40 5.11 -3.07 4.93
CA TYR A 40 5.07 -4.13 5.92
C TYR A 40 3.62 -4.44 6.26
N ILE A 41 3.23 -5.69 6.11
CA ILE A 41 1.89 -6.17 6.39
C ILE A 41 1.97 -7.22 7.49
N THR A 42 1.14 -7.08 8.52
CA THR A 42 1.06 -8.03 9.62
C THR A 42 -0.38 -8.42 9.90
N LEU A 43 -0.58 -9.69 10.23
CA LEU A 43 -1.86 -10.20 10.71
C LEU A 43 -2.05 -9.78 12.17
N ILE A 44 -3.10 -9.01 12.45
CA ILE A 44 -3.41 -8.54 13.81
C ILE A 44 -4.60 -9.27 14.43
N GLY A 45 -5.33 -10.05 13.66
CA GLY A 45 -6.45 -10.85 14.13
C GLY A 45 -7.17 -11.63 13.05
N GLY A 46 -8.00 -12.56 13.48
CA GLY A 46 -8.89 -13.31 12.61
C GLY A 46 -10.23 -13.55 13.29
N SER A 47 -11.28 -13.58 12.52
CA SER A 47 -12.65 -13.84 12.97
C SER A 47 -13.40 -14.72 11.96
N THR A 48 -14.65 -15.02 12.26
CA THR A 48 -15.57 -15.69 11.31
C THR A 48 -15.77 -14.88 10.02
N PHE A 49 -15.48 -13.57 10.05
CA PHE A 49 -15.63 -12.65 8.92
C PHE A 49 -14.33 -12.39 8.16
N GLY A 50 -13.29 -13.21 8.40
CA GLY A 50 -12.01 -13.10 7.72
C GLY A 50 -10.84 -12.76 8.64
N ARG A 51 -9.68 -12.49 8.04
CA ARG A 51 -8.47 -12.05 8.73
C ARG A 51 -8.34 -10.53 8.71
N THR A 52 -7.82 -9.95 9.79
CA THR A 52 -7.54 -8.52 9.84
C THR A 52 -6.05 -8.29 9.70
N GLU A 53 -5.68 -7.53 8.68
CA GLU A 53 -4.30 -7.17 8.38
C GLU A 53 -4.07 -5.67 8.62
N MET A 54 -2.93 -5.34 9.20
CA MET A 54 -2.40 -3.99 9.25
C MET A 54 -1.32 -3.85 8.19
N ASN A 55 -1.41 -2.81 7.37
CA ASN A 55 -0.43 -2.46 6.36
C ASN A 55 0.21 -1.12 6.73
N THR A 56 1.53 -1.07 6.73
CA THR A 56 2.30 0.17 6.87
C THR A 56 3.20 0.32 5.65
N GLY A 57 3.15 1.45 4.98
CA GLY A 57 3.91 1.68 3.76
C GLY A 57 4.61 3.03 3.75
N LEU A 58 5.77 3.06 3.09
CA LEU A 58 6.55 4.25 2.79
C LEU A 58 6.89 4.25 1.31
N LEU A 59 6.52 5.31 0.62
CA LEU A 59 6.91 5.60 -0.76
C LEU A 59 7.78 6.85 -0.81
N TYR A 60 8.81 6.79 -1.63
CA TYR A 60 9.68 7.91 -1.94
C TYR A 60 9.98 7.94 -3.45
N ASN A 61 9.99 9.13 -4.06
CA ASN A 61 10.34 9.31 -5.46
C ASN A 61 11.46 10.35 -5.68
N GLU A 62 11.99 10.43 -6.91
CA GLU A 62 13.08 11.36 -7.29
C GLU A 62 12.66 12.83 -7.15
N ASP A 63 11.37 13.14 -7.30
CA ASP A 63 10.81 14.48 -7.07
C ASP A 63 10.72 14.84 -5.58
N LYS A 64 11.29 13.98 -4.70
CA LYS A 64 11.27 14.07 -3.24
C LYS A 64 9.87 14.02 -2.63
N ASN A 65 8.87 13.60 -3.39
CA ASN A 65 7.55 13.34 -2.82
C ASN A 65 7.64 12.12 -1.92
N THR A 66 6.99 12.22 -0.77
CA THR A 66 6.93 11.15 0.21
C THR A 66 5.48 10.83 0.51
N ALA A 67 5.15 9.54 0.54
CA ALA A 67 3.85 9.08 1.01
C ALA A 67 4.05 8.01 2.09
N VAL A 68 3.44 8.22 3.24
CA VAL A 68 3.37 7.24 4.33
C VAL A 68 1.92 6.81 4.47
N ASN A 69 1.68 5.52 4.64
CA ASN A 69 0.34 5.04 4.90
C ASN A 69 0.32 4.00 6.04
N ILE A 70 -0.79 3.99 6.77
CA ILE A 70 -1.13 2.95 7.75
C ILE A 70 -2.57 2.56 7.51
N GLY A 71 -2.82 1.31 7.15
CA GLY A 71 -4.15 0.78 6.82
C GLY A 71 -4.53 -0.41 7.68
N LEU A 72 -5.83 -0.55 7.90
CA LEU A 72 -6.43 -1.73 8.50
C LEU A 72 -7.41 -2.31 7.49
N GLN A 73 -7.25 -3.59 7.14
CA GLN A 73 -8.06 -4.27 6.16
C GLN A 73 -8.64 -5.54 6.76
N VAL A 74 -9.94 -5.73 6.61
CA VAL A 74 -10.57 -7.04 6.84
C VAL A 74 -10.60 -7.76 5.50
N ILE A 75 -9.95 -8.90 5.43
CA ILE A 75 -9.77 -9.68 4.20
C ILE A 75 -10.47 -11.00 4.36
N ASP A 76 -11.35 -11.31 3.42
CA ASP A 76 -12.05 -12.60 3.36
C ASP A 76 -11.89 -13.24 1.98
N VAL A 77 -12.01 -14.56 1.96
CA VAL A 77 -12.04 -15.36 0.74
C VAL A 77 -13.49 -15.45 0.27
N ALA A 78 -13.78 -14.93 -0.91
CA ALA A 78 -15.10 -15.07 -1.50
C ALA A 78 -15.43 -16.57 -1.64
N GLY A 79 -16.50 -16.99 -0.97
CA GLY A 79 -16.85 -18.40 -0.73
C GLY A 79 -16.86 -19.29 -1.96
N SER A 80 -17.43 -20.48 -1.86
CA SER A 80 -17.37 -21.58 -2.85
C SER A 80 -17.78 -21.24 -4.29
N LYS A 81 -18.47 -20.10 -4.50
CA LYS A 81 -18.91 -19.66 -5.84
C LYS A 81 -17.79 -19.00 -6.68
N THR A 82 -16.76 -18.46 -6.04
CA THR A 82 -15.65 -17.81 -6.73
C THR A 82 -14.33 -18.20 -6.05
N PRO A 83 -13.89 -19.45 -6.24
CA PRO A 83 -12.67 -19.93 -5.61
C PRO A 83 -11.46 -19.12 -6.09
N GLY A 84 -10.57 -18.75 -5.15
CA GLY A 84 -9.38 -17.98 -5.44
C GLY A 84 -9.55 -16.46 -5.42
N LEU A 85 -10.75 -15.94 -5.16
CA LEU A 85 -10.98 -14.51 -4.96
C LEU A 85 -10.86 -14.18 -3.48
N GLU A 86 -9.95 -13.28 -3.16
CA GLU A 86 -9.80 -12.62 -1.85
C GLU A 86 -10.19 -11.15 -2.01
N LEU A 87 -11.01 -10.66 -1.10
CA LEU A 87 -11.43 -9.26 -1.03
C LEU A 87 -11.08 -8.69 0.34
N GLY A 88 -10.48 -7.53 0.35
CA GLY A 88 -10.17 -6.78 1.55
C GLY A 88 -10.82 -5.41 1.52
N VAL A 89 -11.37 -4.96 2.64
CA VAL A 89 -11.93 -3.61 2.77
C VAL A 89 -11.51 -3.00 4.11
N GLY A 90 -11.33 -1.69 4.12
CA GLY A 90 -11.06 -0.97 5.36
C GLY A 90 -10.48 0.42 5.16
N PRO A 91 -10.28 1.15 6.26
CA PRO A 91 -9.68 2.48 6.24
C PRO A 91 -8.16 2.42 6.09
N THR A 92 -7.60 3.46 5.47
CA THR A 92 -6.16 3.71 5.39
C THR A 92 -5.91 5.18 5.65
N PHE A 93 -5.08 5.48 6.61
CA PHE A 93 -4.53 6.80 6.85
C PHE A 93 -3.36 7.03 5.90
N TYR A 94 -3.30 8.21 5.26
CA TYR A 94 -2.21 8.68 4.42
C TYR A 94 -1.66 9.98 4.98
N TYR A 95 -0.34 10.11 4.92
CA TYR A 95 0.38 11.37 5.00
C TYR A 95 1.21 11.52 3.73
N LEU A 96 1.01 12.61 3.02
CA LEU A 96 1.62 12.90 1.73
C LEU A 96 2.38 14.22 1.82
N ARG A 97 3.60 14.25 1.30
CA ARG A 97 4.38 15.47 1.14
C ARG A 97 4.75 15.63 -0.32
N HIS A 98 4.39 16.77 -0.88
CA HIS A 98 4.77 17.19 -2.23
C HIS A 98 5.82 18.30 -2.16
N ASP A 99 7.10 17.92 -2.33
CA ASP A 99 8.26 18.80 -2.07
C ASP A 99 8.30 20.01 -3.01
N LYS A 100 7.99 19.83 -4.30
CA LYS A 100 8.02 20.92 -5.29
C LYS A 100 7.02 22.03 -5.02
N ALA A 101 5.87 21.71 -4.47
CA ALA A 101 4.83 22.69 -4.14
C ALA A 101 4.87 23.11 -2.67
N ASP A 102 5.74 22.49 -1.85
CA ASP A 102 5.84 22.67 -0.39
C ASP A 102 4.47 22.57 0.30
N VAL A 103 3.72 21.52 -0.06
CA VAL A 103 2.41 21.24 0.51
C VAL A 103 2.38 19.85 1.14
N ASP A 104 1.67 19.75 2.24
CA ASP A 104 1.44 18.51 2.96
C ASP A 104 -0.05 18.13 2.92
N ALA A 105 -0.34 16.86 2.90
CA ALA A 105 -1.70 16.35 2.98
C ALA A 105 -1.78 15.22 4.01
N ALA A 106 -2.85 15.16 4.76
CA ALA A 106 -3.21 14.02 5.55
C ALA A 106 -4.66 13.64 5.26
N ALA A 107 -4.95 12.35 5.11
CA ALA A 107 -6.26 11.88 4.74
C ALA A 107 -6.56 10.50 5.31
N ILE A 108 -7.83 10.26 5.62
CA ILE A 108 -8.34 8.91 5.91
C ILE A 108 -9.16 8.48 4.69
N ALA A 109 -8.62 7.53 3.94
CA ALA A 109 -9.28 6.94 2.79
C ALA A 109 -10.02 5.66 3.17
N LEU A 110 -11.18 5.46 2.58
CA LEU A 110 -11.87 4.18 2.58
C LEU A 110 -11.62 3.49 1.26
N GLY A 111 -11.48 2.18 1.30
CA GLY A 111 -11.22 1.43 0.08
C GLY A 111 -11.05 -0.04 0.31
N GLY A 112 -10.48 -0.70 -0.70
CA GLY A 112 -10.25 -2.12 -0.61
C GLY A 112 -9.20 -2.61 -1.58
N GLN A 113 -8.93 -3.89 -1.43
CA GLN A 113 -8.02 -4.64 -2.30
C GLN A 113 -8.67 -5.93 -2.73
N LEU A 114 -8.27 -6.41 -3.88
CA LEU A 114 -8.66 -7.71 -4.41
C LEU A 114 -7.43 -8.49 -4.86
N ARG A 115 -7.51 -9.81 -4.70
CA ARG A 115 -6.61 -10.77 -5.32
C ARG A 115 -7.46 -11.89 -5.91
N TYR A 116 -7.27 -12.15 -7.17
CA TYR A 116 -7.94 -13.27 -7.84
C TYR A 116 -6.90 -14.24 -8.40
N LYS A 117 -6.76 -15.39 -7.74
CA LYS A 117 -5.89 -16.48 -8.19
C LYS A 117 -6.60 -17.25 -9.31
N LEU A 118 -5.99 -17.35 -10.48
CA LEU A 118 -6.60 -18.00 -11.63
C LEU A 118 -6.66 -19.53 -11.42
N PRO A 119 -7.83 -20.14 -11.54
CA PRO A 119 -7.95 -21.59 -11.40
C PRO A 119 -7.15 -22.38 -12.44
N SER A 120 -7.05 -21.84 -13.67
CA SER A 120 -6.33 -22.48 -14.79
C SER A 120 -4.81 -22.35 -14.68
N VAL A 121 -4.30 -21.32 -13.99
CA VAL A 121 -2.87 -21.07 -13.81
C VAL A 121 -2.64 -20.71 -12.34
N GLN A 122 -2.54 -21.75 -11.52
CA GLN A 122 -2.55 -21.63 -10.06
C GLN A 122 -1.49 -20.67 -9.45
N ARG A 123 -0.42 -20.36 -10.21
CA ARG A 123 0.62 -19.41 -9.78
C ARG A 123 0.35 -17.96 -10.18
N LEU A 124 -0.64 -17.72 -11.04
CA LEU A 124 -0.95 -16.38 -11.54
C LEU A 124 -2.16 -15.81 -10.79
N SER A 125 -2.03 -14.56 -10.36
CA SER A 125 -3.11 -13.82 -9.71
C SER A 125 -3.27 -12.44 -10.34
N PHE A 126 -4.49 -11.98 -10.50
CA PHE A 126 -4.78 -10.56 -10.67
C PHE A 126 -4.84 -9.89 -9.30
N ILE A 127 -4.28 -8.69 -9.21
CA ILE A 127 -4.29 -7.86 -8.01
C ILE A 127 -4.86 -6.50 -8.33
N GLY A 128 -5.62 -5.95 -7.40
CA GLY A 128 -6.18 -4.61 -7.53
C GLY A 128 -6.39 -3.95 -6.19
N SER A 129 -6.38 -2.62 -6.19
CA SER A 129 -6.70 -1.81 -5.01
C SER A 129 -7.33 -0.49 -5.43
N ALA A 130 -8.22 0.03 -4.61
CA ALA A 130 -8.79 1.36 -4.77
C ALA A 130 -9.11 1.95 -3.40
N PHE A 131 -8.60 3.16 -3.13
CA PHE A 131 -8.82 3.93 -1.91
C PHE A 131 -9.19 5.34 -2.28
N TYR A 132 -10.16 5.92 -1.56
CA TYR A 132 -10.62 7.29 -1.76
C TYR A 132 -10.84 7.99 -0.43
N ALA A 133 -10.33 9.21 -0.32
CA ALA A 133 -10.57 10.12 0.78
C ALA A 133 -11.28 11.36 0.23
N PRO A 134 -12.55 11.58 0.58
CA PRO A 134 -13.27 12.81 0.26
C PRO A 134 -12.76 13.98 1.13
N SER A 135 -13.17 15.20 0.76
CA SER A 135 -12.75 16.43 1.46
C SER A 135 -13.04 16.43 2.97
N ILE A 136 -14.10 15.77 3.40
CA ILE A 136 -14.45 15.67 4.83
C ILE A 136 -13.44 14.86 5.66
N THR A 137 -12.64 13.98 5.01
CA THR A 137 -11.62 13.13 5.65
C THR A 137 -10.21 13.52 5.25
N ALA A 138 -10.06 14.53 4.39
CA ALA A 138 -8.79 15.13 4.00
C ALA A 138 -8.54 16.38 4.86
N THR A 139 -7.29 16.67 5.17
CA THR A 139 -6.88 17.77 6.04
C THR A 139 -5.49 18.28 5.65
N LEU A 140 -5.00 19.32 6.31
CA LEU A 140 -3.86 20.13 5.91
C LEU A 140 -4.15 20.87 4.61
N ASP A 141 -3.37 20.64 3.57
CA ASP A 141 -3.53 21.32 2.28
C ASP A 141 -4.33 20.50 1.25
N ALA A 142 -4.84 19.32 1.63
CA ALA A 142 -5.58 18.44 0.73
C ALA A 142 -7.09 18.68 0.82
N ASP A 143 -7.75 18.66 -0.34
CA ASP A 143 -9.21 18.61 -0.49
C ASP A 143 -9.70 17.19 -0.69
N SER A 144 -8.99 16.37 -1.47
CA SER A 144 -9.30 14.96 -1.66
C SER A 144 -8.07 14.17 -2.09
N MET A 145 -8.13 12.85 -1.97
CA MET A 145 -7.11 11.98 -2.55
C MET A 145 -7.68 10.64 -3.01
N TYR A 146 -6.99 10.03 -3.97
CA TYR A 146 -7.22 8.63 -4.28
C TYR A 146 -5.93 7.88 -4.59
N GLU A 147 -5.93 6.58 -4.30
CA GLU A 147 -4.94 5.61 -4.76
C GLU A 147 -5.67 4.50 -5.50
N ILE A 148 -5.22 4.18 -6.72
CA ILE A 148 -5.65 3.00 -7.47
C ILE A 148 -4.44 2.17 -7.86
N GLY A 149 -4.62 0.84 -7.87
CA GLY A 149 -3.61 -0.12 -8.29
C GLY A 149 -4.25 -1.26 -9.07
N LEU A 150 -3.62 -1.68 -10.16
CA LEU A 150 -4.02 -2.85 -10.95
C LEU A 150 -2.77 -3.57 -11.44
N GLY A 151 -2.75 -4.90 -11.31
CA GLY A 151 -1.58 -5.64 -11.70
C GLY A 151 -1.77 -7.15 -11.77
N VAL A 152 -0.66 -7.81 -12.03
CA VAL A 152 -0.56 -9.26 -12.05
C VAL A 152 0.57 -9.72 -11.15
N ALA A 153 0.34 -10.77 -10.38
CA ALA A 153 1.32 -11.36 -9.49
C ALA A 153 1.55 -12.83 -9.86
N TYR A 154 2.80 -13.24 -9.82
CA TYR A 154 3.23 -14.61 -10.07
C TYR A 154 3.90 -15.18 -8.82
N GLU A 155 3.41 -16.31 -8.36
CA GLU A 155 3.95 -17.05 -7.22
C GLU A 155 5.24 -17.76 -7.63
N LEU A 156 6.39 -17.21 -7.23
CA LEU A 156 7.71 -17.82 -7.45
C LEU A 156 7.92 -19.00 -6.50
N LEU A 157 7.61 -18.77 -5.23
CA LEU A 157 7.67 -19.73 -4.12
C LEU A 157 6.39 -19.57 -3.27
N PRO A 158 6.01 -20.56 -2.45
CA PRO A 158 4.87 -20.42 -1.53
C PRO A 158 4.95 -19.18 -0.61
N THR A 159 6.17 -18.71 -0.35
CA THR A 159 6.45 -17.54 0.49
C THR A 159 6.88 -16.31 -0.29
N ALA A 160 6.98 -16.37 -1.63
CA ALA A 160 7.48 -15.26 -2.44
C ALA A 160 6.68 -15.07 -3.73
N ASN A 161 6.27 -13.84 -3.99
CA ASN A 161 5.62 -13.44 -5.24
C ASN A 161 6.40 -12.32 -5.91
N ALA A 162 6.49 -12.36 -7.24
CA ALA A 162 6.84 -11.22 -8.06
C ALA A 162 5.57 -10.67 -8.72
N TYR A 163 5.52 -9.35 -8.96
CA TYR A 163 4.35 -8.76 -9.59
C TYR A 163 4.70 -7.53 -10.44
N LEU A 164 3.87 -7.27 -11.42
CA LEU A 164 3.83 -6.04 -12.19
C LEU A 164 2.57 -5.28 -11.80
N LEU A 165 2.71 -4.02 -11.40
CA LEU A 165 1.63 -3.21 -10.87
C LEU A 165 1.64 -1.82 -11.51
N TYR A 166 0.54 -1.42 -12.14
CA TYR A 166 0.24 -0.02 -12.39
C TYR A 166 -0.37 0.58 -11.12
N ARG A 167 0.18 1.70 -10.67
CA ARG A 167 -0.34 2.45 -9.52
C ARG A 167 -0.44 3.92 -9.86
N ARG A 168 -1.45 4.58 -9.27
CA ARG A 168 -1.58 6.03 -9.31
C ARG A 168 -2.05 6.53 -7.95
N ILE A 169 -1.31 7.49 -7.40
CA ILE A 169 -1.65 8.25 -6.19
C ILE A 169 -1.80 9.70 -6.63
N ARG A 170 -2.98 10.27 -6.40
CA ARG A 170 -3.29 11.66 -6.72
C ARG A 170 -3.97 12.33 -5.53
N ALA A 171 -3.58 13.55 -5.25
CA ALA A 171 -4.22 14.41 -4.29
C ALA A 171 -4.59 15.76 -4.92
N ASP A 172 -5.73 16.28 -4.55
CA ASP A 172 -6.16 17.64 -4.88
C ASP A 172 -5.82 18.54 -3.70
N PHE A 173 -5.07 19.62 -3.98
CA PHE A 173 -4.59 20.55 -2.96
C PHE A 173 -5.33 21.89 -3.04
N THR A 174 -5.68 22.46 -1.88
CA THR A 174 -6.51 23.67 -1.76
C THR A 174 -5.74 24.96 -2.02
N LYS A 175 -4.44 25.02 -1.76
CA LYS A 175 -3.61 26.26 -1.86
C LYS A 175 -3.31 26.73 -3.29
N GLY A 176 -4.20 26.51 -4.25
CA GLY A 176 -3.99 26.91 -5.64
C GLY A 176 -3.03 26.03 -6.43
N VAL A 177 -2.57 24.93 -5.84
CA VAL A 177 -1.71 23.94 -6.48
C VAL A 177 -2.53 23.05 -7.41
N GLY A 178 -3.80 22.81 -7.05
CA GLY A 178 -4.69 21.93 -7.82
C GLY A 178 -4.40 20.45 -7.62
N ALA A 179 -4.76 19.66 -8.61
CA ALA A 179 -4.67 18.21 -8.56
C ALA A 179 -3.30 17.72 -9.03
N GLU A 180 -2.53 17.12 -8.13
CA GLU A 180 -1.17 16.65 -8.39
C GLU A 180 -1.06 15.12 -8.30
N ASN A 181 -0.27 14.53 -9.19
CA ASN A 181 0.11 13.13 -9.12
C ASN A 181 1.39 12.99 -8.29
N LEU A 182 1.27 12.36 -7.13
CA LEU A 182 2.43 12.09 -6.29
C LEU A 182 3.24 10.89 -6.79
N ASP A 183 2.56 9.89 -7.33
CA ASP A 183 3.17 8.73 -7.99
C ASP A 183 2.21 8.18 -9.05
N SER A 184 2.73 7.84 -10.23
CA SER A 184 1.93 7.23 -11.30
C SER A 184 2.83 6.43 -12.23
N GLY A 185 2.44 5.21 -12.54
CA GLY A 185 3.14 4.39 -13.52
C GLY A 185 3.18 2.90 -13.20
N VAL A 186 3.89 2.17 -14.06
CA VAL A 186 4.11 0.74 -13.91
C VAL A 186 5.35 0.49 -13.08
N SER A 187 5.24 -0.40 -12.12
CA SER A 187 6.30 -0.81 -11.20
C SER A 187 6.44 -2.32 -11.15
N LEU A 188 7.65 -2.78 -10.86
CA LEU A 188 7.96 -4.17 -10.55
C LEU A 188 8.08 -4.32 -9.04
N GLY A 189 7.48 -5.36 -8.49
CA GLY A 189 7.56 -5.61 -7.06
C GLY A 189 7.78 -7.07 -6.70
N MET A 190 8.20 -7.26 -5.47
CA MET A 190 8.33 -8.55 -4.82
C MET A 190 7.76 -8.51 -3.42
N SER A 191 7.08 -9.58 -3.03
CA SER A 191 6.59 -9.75 -1.67
C SER A 191 7.07 -11.06 -1.06
N PHE A 192 7.41 -11.01 0.22
CA PHE A 192 7.90 -12.15 1.00
C PHE A 192 7.04 -12.31 2.24
N THR A 193 6.54 -13.52 2.48
CA THR A 193 5.75 -13.90 3.67
C THR A 193 6.59 -14.81 4.56
N PHE A 194 6.60 -14.61 5.86
CA PHE A 194 7.37 -15.39 6.84
C PHE A 194 6.64 -15.48 8.18
#